data_f4018d630c417debed88af3f0dc444cb
#
_entry.id   f4018d630c417debed88af3f0dc444cb
#
_cell.length_a   1.000
_cell.length_b   1.000
_cell.length_c   1.000
_cell.angle_alpha   90.00
_cell.angle_beta   90.00
_cell.angle_gamma   90.00
#
_symmetry.space_group_name_H-M   'P 1'
#
loop_
_entity.id
_entity.type
_entity.pdbx_description
1 polymer ?
#
loop_
_entity_poly.entity_id
_entity_poly.type
_entity_poly.pdbx_seq_one_letter_code
_entity_poly.pdbx_strand_id
1 'polypeptide(L)'
;MERRLHRRDFAYLSADELRSMSDKALGALRQAVADNEYLRDALRRSEDAKYPDRKVQFFIAVYQHLRERIRQDIIKTDDPVDAIEQMEIELARLTEELTSREQKLAISSRSVANIIRKTIQREQNRIRMLNQGLQAVSFGQVRGVRLNVNIRESHQILLDVLSEEEDSQYQDLFKNQNLTFSEAMAKLYQRLNPQTDFGQRMPQTVGEELLDYRNYLEMEVEVNRGP
;
A
#
# COMPACT_ATOMS: atom_id res chain seq x y z
N MET A 1 27.68 -15.26 29.63
CA MET A 1 27.28 -14.61 28.40
C MET A 1 28.50 -14.34 27.53
N GLU A 2 28.96 -15.34 26.79
CA GLU A 2 30.07 -15.19 25.85
C GLU A 2 29.56 -14.51 24.59
N ARG A 3 29.93 -13.27 24.45
CA ARG A 3 29.62 -12.48 23.26
C ARG A 3 30.32 -13.10 22.05
N ARG A 4 29.56 -13.55 21.09
CA ARG A 4 29.96 -13.75 19.70
C ARG A 4 30.05 -12.40 18.97
N LEU A 5 30.71 -11.41 19.57
CA LEU A 5 31.24 -10.31 18.80
C LEU A 5 32.23 -10.93 17.82
N HIS A 6 31.97 -10.81 16.53
CA HIS A 6 32.92 -11.24 15.51
C HIS A 6 34.20 -10.40 15.67
N ARG A 7 35.11 -10.87 16.52
CA ARG A 7 36.41 -10.23 16.77
C ARG A 7 37.17 -9.94 15.47
N ARG A 8 36.80 -10.62 14.37
CA ARG A 8 37.40 -10.45 13.05
C ARG A 8 37.10 -9.11 12.42
N ASP A 9 35.92 -8.54 12.65
CA ASP A 9 35.47 -7.29 11.97
C ASP A 9 36.19 -6.06 12.49
N PHE A 10 36.74 -6.13 13.72
CA PHE A 10 37.43 -5.03 14.36
C PHE A 10 38.96 -5.26 14.48
N ALA A 11 39.47 -6.43 14.06
CA ALA A 11 40.86 -6.82 14.22
C ALA A 11 41.85 -5.97 13.39
N TYR A 12 41.33 -5.27 12.37
CA TYR A 12 42.14 -4.44 11.46
C TYR A 12 42.10 -2.96 11.81
N LEU A 13 41.29 -2.55 12.78
CA LEU A 13 41.13 -1.17 13.14
C LEU A 13 42.14 -0.73 14.19
N SER A 14 42.69 0.47 14.00
CA SER A 14 43.54 1.11 15.00
C SER A 14 42.72 1.55 16.22
N ALA A 15 43.36 1.82 17.33
CA ALA A 15 42.71 2.29 18.55
C ALA A 15 41.95 3.62 18.33
N ASP A 16 42.47 4.49 17.44
CA ASP A 16 41.85 5.79 17.14
C ASP A 16 40.63 5.63 16.24
N GLU A 17 40.66 4.71 15.28
CA GLU A 17 39.49 4.36 14.47
C GLU A 17 38.37 3.77 15.32
N LEU A 18 38.71 2.84 16.24
CA LEU A 18 37.73 2.27 17.18
C LEU A 18 37.09 3.33 18.09
N ARG A 19 37.91 4.28 18.58
CA ARG A 19 37.38 5.41 19.37
C ARG A 19 36.41 6.26 18.53
N SER A 20 36.81 6.64 17.31
CA SER A 20 35.97 7.44 16.40
C SER A 20 34.67 6.73 16.09
N MET A 21 34.70 5.44 15.83
CA MET A 21 33.48 4.64 15.61
C MET A 21 32.60 4.57 16.86
N SER A 22 33.19 4.39 18.02
CA SER A 22 32.49 4.37 19.31
C SER A 22 31.80 5.71 19.58
N ASP A 23 32.51 6.82 19.36
CA ASP A 23 31.95 8.17 19.56
C ASP A 23 30.82 8.48 18.61
N LYS A 24 30.94 8.07 17.34
CA LYS A 24 29.86 8.19 16.34
C LYS A 24 28.63 7.36 16.72
N ALA A 25 28.85 6.10 17.13
CA ALA A 25 27.77 5.22 17.56
C ALA A 25 27.05 5.76 18.82
N LEU A 26 27.82 6.29 19.78
CA LEU A 26 27.28 6.92 20.97
C LEU A 26 26.49 8.18 20.65
N GLY A 27 26.99 9.00 19.69
CA GLY A 27 26.26 10.19 19.21
C GLY A 27 24.92 9.82 18.55
N ALA A 28 24.90 8.82 17.70
CA ALA A 28 23.70 8.32 17.07
C ALA A 28 22.72 7.74 18.11
N LEU A 29 23.24 7.00 19.12
CA LEU A 29 22.41 6.44 20.17
C LEU A 29 21.76 7.54 21.04
N ARG A 30 22.50 8.61 21.35
CA ARG A 30 21.93 9.77 22.09
C ARG A 30 20.80 10.44 21.32
N GLN A 31 20.93 10.55 20.01
CA GLN A 31 19.85 11.07 19.16
C GLN A 31 18.64 10.13 19.14
N ALA A 32 18.86 8.83 19.00
CA ALA A 32 17.81 7.83 18.93
C ALA A 32 16.98 7.73 20.23
N VAL A 33 17.59 8.00 21.39
CA VAL A 33 16.91 7.94 22.69
C VAL A 33 16.45 9.32 23.19
N ALA A 34 16.61 10.40 22.41
CA ALA A 34 16.35 11.77 22.84
C ALA A 34 14.91 11.98 23.35
N ASP A 35 13.95 11.34 22.68
CA ASP A 35 12.52 11.46 22.99
C ASP A 35 12.05 10.55 24.13
N ASN A 36 12.93 9.68 24.65
CA ASN A 36 12.61 8.76 25.74
C ASN A 36 13.44 9.06 26.98
N GLU A 37 12.83 9.70 27.96
CA GLU A 37 13.50 10.15 29.19
C GLU A 37 14.12 8.99 29.97
N TYR A 38 13.43 7.86 30.07
CA TYR A 38 13.91 6.67 30.78
C TYR A 38 15.17 6.09 30.13
N LEU A 39 15.17 5.93 28.80
CA LEU A 39 16.34 5.42 28.07
C LEU A 39 17.50 6.43 28.09
N ARG A 40 17.22 7.71 27.99
CA ARG A 40 18.22 8.78 28.07
C ARG A 40 18.93 8.78 29.41
N ASP A 41 18.21 8.63 30.52
CA ASP A 41 18.80 8.56 31.84
C ASP A 41 19.56 7.24 32.07
N ALA A 42 19.06 6.13 31.54
CA ALA A 42 19.77 4.85 31.58
C ALA A 42 21.09 4.93 30.78
N LEU A 43 21.08 5.56 29.60
CA LEU A 43 22.27 5.79 28.78
C LEU A 43 23.30 6.65 29.53
N ARG A 44 22.85 7.80 30.09
CA ARG A 44 23.71 8.70 30.86
C ARG A 44 24.39 8.00 32.03
N ARG A 45 23.66 7.15 32.76
CA ARG A 45 24.24 6.34 33.84
C ARG A 45 25.22 5.28 33.32
N SER A 46 25.01 4.75 32.11
CA SER A 46 25.86 3.72 31.51
C SER A 46 27.20 4.26 30.98
N GLU A 47 27.33 5.57 30.77
CA GLU A 47 28.55 6.21 30.24
C GLU A 47 29.69 6.23 31.28
N ASP A 48 29.42 6.01 32.57
CA ASP A 48 30.45 5.94 33.58
C ASP A 48 31.24 4.63 33.49
N ALA A 49 32.47 4.72 32.99
CA ALA A 49 33.34 3.57 32.78
C ALA A 49 33.74 2.83 34.09
N LYS A 50 33.58 3.46 35.26
CA LYS A 50 33.90 2.87 36.56
C LYS A 50 32.88 1.80 37.00
N TYR A 51 31.72 1.81 36.39
CA TYR A 51 30.64 0.90 36.77
C TYR A 51 30.15 0.08 35.58
N PRO A 52 30.83 -1.00 35.21
CA PRO A 52 30.44 -1.83 34.05
C PRO A 52 29.02 -2.38 34.15
N ASP A 53 28.52 -2.62 35.36
CA ASP A 53 27.14 -3.08 35.61
C ASP A 53 26.07 -2.11 35.08
N ARG A 54 26.41 -0.83 35.00
CA ARG A 54 25.48 0.18 34.45
C ARG A 54 25.25 0.00 32.95
N LYS A 55 26.25 -0.52 32.22
CA LYS A 55 26.09 -0.87 30.79
C LYS A 55 25.13 -2.04 30.63
N VAL A 56 25.19 -3.03 31.50
CA VAL A 56 24.26 -4.14 31.54
C VAL A 56 22.85 -3.64 31.84
N GLN A 57 22.69 -2.72 32.79
CA GLN A 57 21.39 -2.12 33.09
C GLN A 57 20.82 -1.33 31.91
N PHE A 58 21.66 -0.64 31.15
CA PHE A 58 21.22 0.02 29.94
C PHE A 58 20.70 -0.97 28.89
N PHE A 59 21.43 -2.07 28.65
CA PHE A 59 20.98 -3.12 27.74
C PHE A 59 19.64 -3.74 28.21
N ILE A 60 19.48 -3.96 29.50
CA ILE A 60 18.21 -4.46 30.06
C ILE A 60 17.08 -3.45 29.81
N ALA A 61 17.33 -2.15 30.02
CA ALA A 61 16.34 -1.10 29.79
C ALA A 61 15.93 -1.01 28.31
N VAL A 62 16.88 -1.08 27.39
CA VAL A 62 16.61 -1.12 25.95
C VAL A 62 15.82 -2.37 25.58
N TYR A 63 16.19 -3.53 26.09
CA TYR A 63 15.49 -4.78 25.84
C TYR A 63 14.04 -4.73 26.32
N GLN A 64 13.81 -4.22 27.52
CA GLN A 64 12.46 -4.05 28.04
C GLN A 64 11.62 -3.10 27.18
N HIS A 65 12.21 -1.97 26.77
CA HIS A 65 11.53 -1.02 25.88
C HIS A 65 11.16 -1.63 24.51
N LEU A 66 12.06 -2.42 23.92
CA LEU A 66 11.79 -3.13 22.68
C LEU A 66 10.69 -4.16 22.86
N ARG A 67 10.72 -4.91 23.97
CA ARG A 67 9.72 -5.93 24.30
C ARG A 67 8.30 -5.37 24.49
N GLU A 68 8.19 -4.16 24.98
CA GLU A 68 6.90 -3.46 25.14
C GLU A 68 6.32 -2.97 23.81
N ARG A 69 7.18 -2.66 22.82
CA ARG A 69 6.78 -2.09 21.54
C ARG A 69 6.71 -3.09 20.40
N ILE A 70 7.45 -4.17 20.49
CA ILE A 70 7.54 -5.21 19.46
C ILE A 70 6.72 -6.42 19.92
N ARG A 71 6.02 -7.04 18.98
CA ARG A 71 5.24 -8.25 19.26
C ARG A 71 6.15 -9.33 19.86
N GLN A 72 5.69 -9.95 20.94
CA GLN A 72 6.46 -10.96 21.71
C GLN A 72 6.82 -12.21 20.90
N ASP A 73 6.09 -12.47 19.80
CA ASP A 73 6.37 -13.58 18.89
C ASP A 73 7.61 -13.37 18.02
N ILE A 74 8.07 -12.12 17.90
CA ILE A 74 9.26 -11.75 17.10
C ILE A 74 10.54 -11.90 17.94
N ILE A 75 10.49 -11.57 19.24
CA ILE A 75 11.64 -11.64 20.13
C ILE A 75 11.58 -12.94 20.95
N LYS A 76 12.38 -13.92 20.56
CA LYS A 76 12.42 -15.25 21.19
C LYS A 76 13.63 -15.46 22.11
N THR A 77 14.50 -14.48 22.22
CA THR A 77 15.75 -14.58 22.98
C THR A 77 15.87 -13.47 24.00
N ASP A 78 16.56 -13.74 25.11
CA ASP A 78 16.88 -12.75 26.12
C ASP A 78 18.21 -12.03 25.85
N ASP A 79 18.94 -12.42 24.78
CA ASP A 79 20.14 -11.73 24.32
C ASP A 79 19.76 -10.55 23.40
N PRO A 80 20.15 -9.31 23.74
CA PRO A 80 19.82 -8.15 22.93
C PRO A 80 20.42 -8.19 21.51
N VAL A 81 21.59 -8.81 21.34
CA VAL A 81 22.24 -8.93 20.03
C VAL A 81 21.49 -9.90 19.14
N ASP A 82 21.18 -11.07 19.68
CA ASP A 82 20.37 -12.07 18.97
C ASP A 82 18.96 -11.53 18.67
N ALA A 83 18.39 -10.74 19.57
CA ALA A 83 17.08 -10.09 19.36
C ALA A 83 17.12 -9.11 18.17
N ILE A 84 18.18 -8.31 18.04
CA ILE A 84 18.35 -7.38 16.90
C ILE A 84 18.49 -8.18 15.60
N GLU A 85 19.32 -9.22 15.57
CA GLU A 85 19.49 -10.07 14.39
C GLU A 85 18.17 -10.72 13.96
N GLN A 86 17.38 -11.24 14.90
CA GLN A 86 16.05 -11.79 14.62
C GLN A 86 15.08 -10.72 14.07
N MET A 87 15.13 -9.50 14.59
CA MET A 87 14.31 -8.39 14.09
C MET A 87 14.73 -7.98 12.68
N GLU A 88 16.02 -7.96 12.36
CA GLU A 88 16.51 -7.66 11.01
C GLU A 88 16.04 -8.71 9.99
N ILE A 89 16.14 -9.99 10.36
CA ILE A 89 15.65 -11.11 9.53
C ILE A 89 14.14 -10.99 9.30
N GLU A 90 13.36 -10.72 10.36
CA GLU A 90 11.90 -10.59 10.26
C GLU A 90 11.49 -9.36 9.46
N LEU A 91 12.22 -8.25 9.59
CA LEU A 91 12.00 -7.04 8.79
C LEU A 91 12.23 -7.31 7.30
N ALA A 92 13.31 -8.01 6.96
CA ALA A 92 13.60 -8.41 5.59
C ALA A 92 12.48 -9.30 5.03
N ARG A 93 12.02 -10.30 5.80
CA ARG A 93 10.91 -11.18 5.42
C ARG A 93 9.61 -10.41 5.20
N LEU A 94 9.26 -9.51 6.11
CA LEU A 94 8.05 -8.68 5.98
C LEU A 94 8.13 -7.73 4.78
N THR A 95 9.31 -7.19 4.49
CA THR A 95 9.52 -6.33 3.33
C THR A 95 9.33 -7.11 2.03
N GLU A 96 9.86 -8.34 1.94
CA GLU A 96 9.66 -9.22 0.79
C GLU A 96 8.17 -9.60 0.63
N GLU A 97 7.50 -9.93 1.73
CA GLU A 97 6.07 -10.25 1.73
C GLU A 97 5.23 -9.05 1.25
N LEU A 98 5.55 -7.83 1.71
CA LEU A 98 4.91 -6.60 1.25
C LEU A 98 5.08 -6.41 -0.25
N THR A 99 6.31 -6.49 -0.75
CA THR A 99 6.61 -6.35 -2.18
C THR A 99 5.84 -7.38 -3.00
N SER A 100 5.79 -8.63 -2.55
CA SER A 100 5.01 -9.69 -3.22
C SER A 100 3.52 -9.38 -3.24
N ARG A 101 2.96 -8.87 -2.13
CA ARG A 101 1.54 -8.47 -2.06
C ARG A 101 1.24 -7.29 -2.98
N GLU A 102 2.12 -6.28 -3.02
CA GLU A 102 2.00 -5.13 -3.92
C GLU A 102 1.96 -5.57 -5.39
N GLN A 103 2.86 -6.46 -5.79
CA GLN A 103 2.88 -7.00 -7.14
C GLN A 103 1.59 -7.77 -7.49
N LYS A 104 1.10 -8.60 -6.57
CA LYS A 104 -0.17 -9.33 -6.76
C LYS A 104 -1.35 -8.39 -6.90
N LEU A 105 -1.41 -7.31 -6.11
CA LEU A 105 -2.47 -6.30 -6.20
C LEU A 105 -2.40 -5.54 -7.52
N ALA A 106 -1.22 -5.15 -7.98
CA ALA A 106 -1.03 -4.47 -9.27
C ALA A 106 -1.49 -5.37 -10.44
N ILE A 107 -1.10 -6.65 -10.43
CA ILE A 107 -1.57 -7.63 -11.43
C ILE A 107 -3.09 -7.80 -11.37
N SER A 108 -3.66 -7.87 -10.17
CA SER A 108 -5.09 -8.02 -9.98
C SER A 108 -5.86 -6.79 -10.50
N SER A 109 -5.40 -5.58 -10.18
CA SER A 109 -6.01 -4.33 -10.64
C SER A 109 -6.04 -4.24 -12.15
N ARG A 110 -4.91 -4.55 -12.79
CA ARG A 110 -4.79 -4.58 -14.26
C ARG A 110 -5.68 -5.64 -14.89
N SER A 111 -5.75 -6.82 -14.28
CA SER A 111 -6.62 -7.90 -14.72
C SER A 111 -8.09 -7.49 -14.67
N VAL A 112 -8.52 -6.87 -13.57
CA VAL A 112 -9.90 -6.37 -13.41
C VAL A 112 -10.22 -5.29 -14.45
N ALA A 113 -9.35 -4.29 -14.64
CA ALA A 113 -9.53 -3.26 -15.65
C ALA A 113 -9.68 -3.86 -17.05
N ASN A 114 -8.85 -4.83 -17.40
CA ASN A 114 -8.91 -5.53 -18.70
C ASN A 114 -10.21 -6.33 -18.87
N ILE A 115 -10.69 -6.99 -17.82
CA ILE A 115 -11.97 -7.72 -17.84
C ILE A 115 -13.12 -6.75 -18.08
N ILE A 116 -13.16 -5.63 -17.36
CA ILE A 116 -14.18 -4.60 -17.51
C ILE A 116 -14.16 -4.04 -18.94
N ARG A 117 -12.98 -3.64 -19.46
CA ARG A 117 -12.84 -3.11 -20.83
C ARG A 117 -13.32 -4.11 -21.90
N LYS A 118 -12.90 -5.36 -21.81
CA LYS A 118 -13.34 -6.42 -22.75
C LYS A 118 -14.85 -6.64 -22.68
N THR A 119 -15.43 -6.57 -21.48
CA THR A 119 -16.87 -6.73 -21.30
C THR A 119 -17.62 -5.54 -21.91
N ILE A 120 -17.18 -4.30 -21.68
CA ILE A 120 -17.72 -3.10 -22.27
C ILE A 120 -17.67 -3.18 -23.81
N GLN A 121 -16.53 -3.53 -24.38
CA GLN A 121 -16.36 -3.69 -25.85
C GLN A 121 -17.33 -4.73 -26.42
N ARG A 122 -17.53 -5.84 -25.72
CA ARG A 122 -18.49 -6.87 -26.14
C ARG A 122 -19.92 -6.33 -26.13
N GLU A 123 -20.31 -5.61 -25.10
CA GLU A 123 -21.66 -5.03 -25.03
C GLU A 123 -21.85 -3.91 -26.05
N GLN A 124 -20.87 -3.07 -26.30
CA GLN A 124 -20.91 -2.08 -27.38
C GLN A 124 -21.07 -2.73 -28.77
N ASN A 125 -20.41 -3.85 -29.02
CA ASN A 125 -20.59 -4.60 -30.27
C ASN A 125 -22.00 -5.18 -30.39
N ARG A 126 -22.57 -5.71 -29.29
CA ARG A 126 -23.98 -6.18 -29.26
C ARG A 126 -24.96 -5.05 -29.60
N ILE A 127 -24.73 -3.86 -29.07
CA ILE A 127 -25.58 -2.69 -29.33
C ILE A 127 -25.43 -2.23 -30.79
N ARG A 128 -24.21 -2.30 -31.38
CA ARG A 128 -24.05 -2.05 -32.82
C ARG A 128 -24.86 -3.00 -33.67
N MET A 129 -24.89 -4.29 -33.35
CA MET A 129 -25.71 -5.27 -34.05
C MET A 129 -27.21 -4.98 -33.84
N LEU A 130 -27.62 -4.61 -32.61
CA LEU A 130 -28.98 -4.24 -32.32
C LEU A 130 -29.41 -3.01 -33.13
N ASN A 131 -28.55 -2.00 -33.22
CA ASN A 131 -28.80 -0.79 -34.02
C ASN A 131 -29.00 -1.08 -35.50
N GLN A 132 -28.31 -2.07 -36.07
CA GLN A 132 -28.51 -2.49 -37.44
C GLN A 132 -29.96 -3.03 -37.65
N GLY A 133 -30.48 -3.76 -36.66
CA GLY A 133 -31.85 -4.23 -36.68
C GLY A 133 -32.88 -3.09 -36.50
N LEU A 134 -32.57 -2.16 -35.58
CA LEU A 134 -33.46 -1.03 -35.25
C LEU A 134 -33.59 0.00 -36.38
N GLN A 135 -32.59 0.14 -37.26
CA GLN A 135 -32.65 1.01 -38.42
C GLN A 135 -33.70 0.54 -39.46
N ALA A 136 -34.05 -0.73 -39.43
CA ALA A 136 -35.03 -1.30 -40.33
C ALA A 136 -36.47 -1.17 -39.79
N VAL A 137 -36.65 -0.69 -38.58
CA VAL A 137 -37.93 -0.60 -37.90
C VAL A 137 -38.53 0.79 -38.14
N SER A 138 -39.65 0.87 -38.86
CA SER A 138 -40.44 2.08 -38.96
C SER A 138 -41.77 1.93 -38.21
N PHE A 139 -42.09 2.91 -37.38
CA PHE A 139 -43.27 2.89 -36.52
C PHE A 139 -44.02 4.23 -36.62
N GLY A 140 -45.07 4.29 -37.41
CA GLY A 140 -45.82 5.53 -37.59
C GLY A 140 -44.94 6.70 -38.05
N GLN A 141 -44.75 7.70 -37.22
CA GLN A 141 -43.89 8.86 -37.50
C GLN A 141 -42.41 8.60 -37.14
N VAL A 142 -42.06 7.45 -36.50
CA VAL A 142 -40.71 7.07 -36.17
C VAL A 142 -40.09 6.31 -37.34
N ARG A 143 -39.01 6.87 -37.89
CA ARG A 143 -38.28 6.28 -39.05
C ARG A 143 -37.02 5.54 -38.65
N GLY A 144 -36.67 5.55 -37.40
CA GLY A 144 -35.55 4.81 -36.88
C GLY A 144 -35.29 5.12 -35.41
N VAL A 145 -34.73 4.14 -34.72
CA VAL A 145 -34.29 4.28 -33.34
C VAL A 145 -32.82 3.86 -33.32
N ARG A 146 -32.01 4.63 -32.62
CA ARG A 146 -30.60 4.33 -32.42
C ARG A 146 -30.26 4.42 -30.94
N LEU A 147 -29.52 3.44 -30.46
CA LEU A 147 -28.95 3.40 -29.11
C LEU A 147 -27.48 3.82 -29.16
N ASN A 148 -27.14 4.91 -28.50
CA ASN A 148 -25.74 5.31 -28.30
C ASN A 148 -25.32 4.89 -26.90
N VAL A 149 -24.17 4.21 -26.81
CA VAL A 149 -23.61 3.76 -25.54
C VAL A 149 -22.19 4.26 -25.42
N ASN A 150 -22.00 5.15 -24.49
CA ASN A 150 -20.71 5.77 -24.18
C ASN A 150 -20.21 5.30 -22.81
N ILE A 151 -18.89 5.34 -22.61
CA ILE A 151 -18.30 5.13 -21.30
C ILE A 151 -18.33 6.48 -20.58
N ARG A 152 -18.77 6.49 -19.34
CA ARG A 152 -18.74 7.69 -18.50
C ARG A 152 -17.30 8.15 -18.31
N GLU A 153 -17.03 9.43 -18.49
CA GLU A 153 -15.68 10.01 -18.41
C GLU A 153 -14.97 9.69 -17.09
N SER A 154 -15.68 9.82 -15.97
CA SER A 154 -15.16 9.51 -14.65
C SER A 154 -14.71 8.05 -14.48
N HIS A 155 -15.40 7.12 -15.14
CA HIS A 155 -15.07 5.70 -15.10
C HIS A 155 -13.99 5.33 -16.13
N GLN A 156 -13.90 6.06 -17.24
CA GLN A 156 -12.81 5.92 -18.21
C GLN A 156 -11.47 6.25 -17.55
N ILE A 157 -11.39 7.38 -16.85
CA ILE A 157 -10.19 7.79 -16.09
C ILE A 157 -9.79 6.71 -15.09
N LEU A 158 -10.76 6.14 -14.36
CA LEU A 158 -10.49 5.05 -13.42
C LEU A 158 -9.86 3.82 -14.11
N LEU A 159 -10.40 3.41 -15.27
CA LEU A 159 -9.85 2.29 -16.03
C LEU A 159 -8.44 2.58 -16.55
N ASP A 160 -8.17 3.79 -16.95
CA ASP A 160 -6.86 4.20 -17.47
C ASP A 160 -5.82 4.13 -16.35
N VAL A 161 -6.10 4.70 -15.19
CA VAL A 161 -5.21 4.64 -14.01
C VAL A 161 -4.96 3.20 -13.55
N LEU A 162 -5.98 2.33 -13.54
CA LEU A 162 -5.80 0.93 -13.17
C LEU A 162 -4.97 0.12 -14.17
N SER A 163 -4.83 0.61 -15.39
CA SER A 163 -4.12 -0.08 -16.46
C SER A 163 -2.69 0.39 -16.63
N GLU A 164 -2.36 1.61 -16.21
CA GLU A 164 -1.03 2.21 -16.33
C GLU A 164 -0.06 1.62 -15.31
N GLU A 165 1.18 1.32 -15.78
CA GLU A 165 2.21 0.71 -14.94
C GLU A 165 2.93 1.72 -14.03
N GLU A 166 2.93 3.00 -14.41
CA GLU A 166 3.86 3.99 -13.88
C GLU A 166 3.26 5.01 -12.92
N ASP A 167 1.95 5.06 -12.76
CA ASP A 167 1.36 6.06 -11.87
C ASP A 167 1.46 5.62 -10.40
N SER A 168 2.68 5.76 -9.86
CA SER A 168 3.02 5.43 -8.47
C SER A 168 2.17 6.18 -7.43
N GLN A 169 1.57 7.30 -7.83
CA GLN A 169 0.81 8.18 -6.95
C GLN A 169 -0.48 7.53 -6.42
N TYR A 170 -1.08 6.62 -7.20
CA TYR A 170 -2.31 5.91 -6.81
C TYR A 170 -2.05 4.50 -6.29
N GLN A 171 -0.87 3.96 -6.55
CA GLN A 171 -0.49 2.63 -6.05
C GLN A 171 -0.46 2.57 -4.52
N ASP A 172 -0.16 3.69 -3.85
CA ASP A 172 -0.13 3.77 -2.38
C ASP A 172 -1.49 3.46 -1.73
N LEU A 173 -2.60 3.66 -2.43
CA LEU A 173 -3.93 3.27 -1.93
C LEU A 173 -4.10 1.75 -1.83
N PHE A 174 -3.48 1.01 -2.75
CA PHE A 174 -3.53 -0.45 -2.77
C PHE A 174 -2.49 -1.09 -1.85
N LYS A 175 -1.49 -0.31 -1.40
CA LYS A 175 -0.48 -0.74 -0.42
C LYS A 175 -1.01 -0.76 1.01
N ASN A 176 -2.11 -0.07 1.29
CA ASN A 176 -2.67 0.00 2.63
C ASN A 176 -3.28 -1.36 3.02
N GLN A 177 -2.61 -2.06 3.92
CA GLN A 177 -2.97 -3.42 4.36
C GLN A 177 -4.34 -3.51 5.06
N ASN A 178 -4.87 -2.39 5.52
CA ASN A 178 -6.15 -2.33 6.23
C ASN A 178 -7.36 -2.11 5.28
N LEU A 179 -7.12 -1.98 3.97
CA LEU A 179 -8.16 -1.76 2.98
C LEU A 179 -8.39 -3.02 2.14
N THR A 180 -9.64 -3.34 1.92
CA THR A 180 -10.03 -4.31 0.89
C THR A 180 -9.82 -3.71 -0.50
N PHE A 181 -9.73 -4.56 -1.53
CA PHE A 181 -9.63 -4.09 -2.92
C PHE A 181 -10.80 -3.16 -3.30
N SER A 182 -12.02 -3.49 -2.89
CA SER A 182 -13.21 -2.65 -3.13
C SER A 182 -13.11 -1.27 -2.46
N GLU A 183 -12.64 -1.22 -1.22
CA GLU A 183 -12.41 0.06 -0.51
C GLU A 183 -11.31 0.90 -1.16
N ALA A 184 -10.24 0.27 -1.62
CA ALA A 184 -9.17 0.95 -2.36
C ALA A 184 -9.69 1.52 -3.68
N MET A 185 -10.53 0.77 -4.41
CA MET A 185 -11.21 1.23 -5.62
C MET A 185 -12.11 2.45 -5.35
N ALA A 186 -12.89 2.42 -4.28
CA ALA A 186 -13.76 3.54 -3.90
C ALA A 186 -12.95 4.81 -3.59
N LYS A 187 -11.86 4.68 -2.84
CA LYS A 187 -10.96 5.81 -2.54
C LYS A 187 -10.25 6.34 -3.77
N LEU A 188 -9.81 5.47 -4.67
CA LEU A 188 -9.21 5.87 -5.94
C LEU A 188 -10.22 6.67 -6.77
N TYR A 189 -11.44 6.17 -6.92
CA TYR A 189 -12.50 6.86 -7.65
C TYR A 189 -12.81 8.24 -7.06
N GLN A 190 -12.87 8.35 -5.73
CA GLN A 190 -13.10 9.62 -5.04
C GLN A 190 -11.96 10.62 -5.26
N ARG A 191 -10.71 10.16 -5.29
CA ARG A 191 -9.55 11.02 -5.61
C ARG A 191 -9.57 11.53 -7.04
N LEU A 192 -9.95 10.67 -7.98
CA LEU A 192 -10.06 11.04 -9.39
C LEU A 192 -11.25 11.96 -9.66
N ASN A 193 -12.29 11.86 -8.85
CA ASN A 193 -13.55 12.61 -8.96
C ASN A 193 -13.88 13.32 -7.63
N PRO A 194 -13.20 14.42 -7.26
CA PRO A 194 -13.38 15.08 -5.97
C PRO A 194 -14.79 15.62 -5.74
N GLN A 195 -15.55 15.85 -6.82
CA GLN A 195 -16.94 16.32 -6.79
C GLN A 195 -17.93 15.22 -6.35
N THR A 196 -17.47 13.97 -6.30
CA THR A 196 -18.36 12.86 -5.96
C THR A 196 -18.42 12.72 -4.45
N ASP A 197 -19.59 13.02 -3.89
CA ASP A 197 -19.90 12.72 -2.50
C ASP A 197 -20.59 11.35 -2.42
N PHE A 198 -19.99 10.43 -1.70
CA PHE A 198 -20.60 9.12 -1.44
C PHE A 198 -21.67 9.19 -0.33
N GLY A 199 -21.81 10.32 0.35
CA GLY A 199 -22.72 10.47 1.49
C GLY A 199 -22.39 9.49 2.61
N GLN A 200 -23.42 8.82 3.14
CA GLN A 200 -23.28 7.82 4.20
C GLN A 200 -22.99 6.39 3.67
N ARG A 201 -22.70 6.24 2.38
CA ARG A 201 -22.44 4.92 1.77
C ARG A 201 -21.11 4.35 2.21
N MET A 202 -21.09 3.05 2.53
CA MET A 202 -19.86 2.37 2.91
C MET A 202 -18.90 2.28 1.70
N PRO A 203 -17.60 2.56 1.89
CA PRO A 203 -16.60 2.47 0.81
C PRO A 203 -16.57 1.11 0.12
N GLN A 204 -16.79 0.02 0.85
CA GLN A 204 -16.86 -1.33 0.29
C GLN A 204 -18.00 -1.45 -0.74
N THR A 205 -19.20 -0.98 -0.41
CA THR A 205 -20.35 -1.03 -1.32
C THR A 205 -20.11 -0.22 -2.59
N VAL A 206 -19.53 0.97 -2.45
CA VAL A 206 -19.16 1.81 -3.60
C VAL A 206 -18.10 1.10 -4.45
N GLY A 207 -17.10 0.50 -3.85
CA GLY A 207 -16.08 -0.25 -4.56
C GLY A 207 -16.64 -1.46 -5.32
N GLU A 208 -17.59 -2.18 -4.75
CA GLU A 208 -18.27 -3.29 -5.42
C GLU A 208 -19.09 -2.81 -6.64
N GLU A 209 -19.75 -1.66 -6.53
CA GLU A 209 -20.42 -1.03 -7.66
C GLU A 209 -19.46 -0.61 -8.78
N LEU A 210 -18.24 -0.15 -8.42
CA LEU A 210 -17.19 0.18 -9.38
C LEU A 210 -16.61 -1.05 -10.09
N LEU A 211 -16.85 -2.26 -9.59
CA LEU A 211 -16.47 -3.51 -10.26
C LEU A 211 -17.54 -3.97 -11.26
N ASP A 212 -18.74 -3.40 -11.20
CA ASP A 212 -19.82 -3.70 -12.14
C ASP A 212 -19.68 -2.84 -13.40
N TYR A 213 -19.31 -3.46 -14.52
CA TYR A 213 -19.15 -2.78 -15.81
C TYR A 213 -20.36 -1.98 -16.27
N ARG A 214 -21.58 -2.32 -15.83
CA ARG A 214 -22.82 -1.63 -16.20
C ARG A 214 -22.81 -0.19 -15.73
N ASN A 215 -22.18 0.10 -14.62
CA ASN A 215 -22.06 1.44 -14.07
C ASN A 215 -21.14 2.35 -14.88
N TYR A 216 -20.31 1.75 -15.75
CA TYR A 216 -19.43 2.47 -16.67
C TYR A 216 -20.16 3.00 -17.91
N LEU A 217 -21.35 2.48 -18.20
CA LEU A 217 -22.06 2.77 -19.44
C LEU A 217 -23.13 3.82 -19.22
N GLU A 218 -23.18 4.75 -20.15
CA GLU A 218 -24.26 5.72 -20.29
C GLU A 218 -24.97 5.46 -21.62
N MET A 219 -26.29 5.32 -21.58
CA MET A 219 -27.09 4.97 -22.74
C MET A 219 -27.98 6.13 -23.11
N GLU A 220 -27.92 6.56 -24.36
CA GLU A 220 -28.80 7.54 -24.97
C GLU A 220 -29.59 6.88 -26.08
N VAL A 221 -30.88 7.28 -26.21
CA VAL A 221 -31.76 6.80 -27.23
C VAL A 221 -32.09 7.95 -28.18
N GLU A 222 -31.63 7.83 -29.43
CA GLU A 222 -31.96 8.75 -30.51
C GLU A 222 -33.19 8.20 -31.28
N VAL A 223 -34.21 9.04 -31.40
CA VAL A 223 -35.42 8.69 -32.16
C VAL A 223 -35.52 9.62 -33.36
N ASN A 224 -35.41 9.03 -34.55
CA ASN A 224 -35.53 9.77 -35.79
C ASN A 224 -36.99 9.83 -36.19
N ARG A 225 -37.56 11.03 -36.21
CA ARG A 225 -38.96 11.31 -36.62
C ARG A 225 -38.93 11.80 -38.08
N GLY A 226 -39.77 11.19 -38.91
CA GLY A 226 -40.04 11.71 -40.24
C GLY A 226 -40.85 13.02 -40.23
N PRO A 227 -40.79 13.81 -41.27
CA PRO A 227 -41.64 15.00 -41.43
C PRO A 227 -43.11 14.63 -41.44
#